data_bbbf46a3ccf2ec18b8255fc2e904afc7
#
_entry.id   bbbf46a3ccf2ec18b8255fc2e904afc7
#
_cell.length_a   1.000
_cell.length_b   1.000
_cell.length_c   1.000
_cell.angle_alpha   90.00
_cell.angle_beta   90.00
_cell.angle_gamma   90.00
#
_symmetry.space_group_name_H-M   'P 1'
#
loop_
_entity.id
_entity.type
_entity.pdbx_description
1 polymer ?
#
loop_
_entity_poly.entity_id
_entity_poly.type
_entity_poly.pdbx_seq_one_letter_code
_entity_poly.pdbx_strand_id
1 'polypeptide(L)'
;MASRAALVILVVGSLFAAGAPADPEEVIRWQFAYTGPRVTARGIVETAAIPEEDGSYRILAVTGRRNGKRIVELLPAGEMLTSLEQFMFADNRLLPASPYFSEGGFTYRTSDSNYYNLCHAGGIGNCGADGYREFDGKKGDREVRFELTRISDPTQVTAPPVTEASAANPG
;
A
#
# COMPACT_ATOMS: atom_id res chain seq x y z
N MET A 1 28.66 66.03 29.46
CA MET A 1 28.55 64.69 30.09
C MET A 1 27.70 63.81 29.11
N ALA A 2 28.35 62.96 28.36
CA ALA A 2 27.67 62.10 27.32
C ALA A 2 27.61 60.70 27.90
N SER A 3 26.37 60.20 28.11
CA SER A 3 26.08 58.81 28.55
C SER A 3 26.10 57.90 27.38
N ARG A 4 26.98 56.90 27.37
CA ARG A 4 27.05 55.81 26.37
C ARG A 4 26.16 54.68 26.85
N ALA A 5 25.04 54.46 26.17
CA ALA A 5 24.23 53.25 26.33
C ALA A 5 24.87 52.09 25.58
N ALA A 6 25.20 51.02 26.30
CA ALA A 6 25.70 49.76 25.69
C ALA A 6 24.48 48.90 25.28
N LEU A 7 24.42 48.58 24.00
CA LEU A 7 23.44 47.66 23.42
C LEU A 7 23.96 46.21 23.58
N VAL A 8 23.29 45.42 24.42
CA VAL A 8 23.57 43.97 24.53
C VAL A 8 22.69 43.21 23.52
N ILE A 9 23.29 42.63 22.50
CA ILE A 9 22.62 41.78 21.55
C ILE A 9 22.64 40.35 22.09
N LEU A 10 21.49 39.85 22.51
CA LEU A 10 21.32 38.45 22.92
C LEU A 10 21.10 37.59 21.67
N VAL A 11 22.11 36.83 21.25
CA VAL A 11 21.96 35.85 20.15
C VAL A 11 21.38 34.59 20.76
N VAL A 12 20.07 34.35 20.52
CA VAL A 12 19.40 33.09 20.84
C VAL A 12 19.72 32.09 19.72
N GLY A 13 20.68 31.21 19.94
CA GLY A 13 21.00 30.12 19.07
C GLY A 13 19.90 29.04 19.12
N SER A 14 19.09 28.95 18.08
CA SER A 14 18.15 27.83 17.91
C SER A 14 18.93 26.56 17.56
N LEU A 15 19.06 25.63 18.51
CA LEU A 15 19.50 24.26 18.23
C LEU A 15 18.40 23.55 17.41
N PHE A 16 18.61 23.40 16.13
CA PHE A 16 17.86 22.45 15.33
C PHE A 16 18.32 21.03 15.73
N ALA A 17 17.50 20.32 16.49
CA ALA A 17 17.68 18.89 16.68
C ALA A 17 17.46 18.23 15.30
N ALA A 18 18.53 17.77 14.68
CA ALA A 18 18.44 16.89 13.51
C ALA A 18 17.70 15.63 13.97
N GLY A 19 16.46 15.45 13.53
CA GLY A 19 15.70 14.21 13.75
C GLY A 19 16.52 13.05 13.19
N ALA A 20 16.66 11.97 13.97
CA ALA A 20 17.24 10.72 13.48
C ALA A 20 16.46 10.29 12.22
N PRO A 21 17.14 9.77 11.19
CA PRO A 21 16.44 9.20 10.05
C PRO A 21 15.48 8.11 10.56
N ALA A 22 14.22 8.17 10.15
CA ALA A 22 13.27 7.11 10.45
C ALA A 22 13.80 5.80 9.85
N ASP A 23 13.77 4.73 10.62
CA ASP A 23 14.10 3.41 10.11
C ASP A 23 13.20 3.10 8.90
N PRO A 24 13.73 2.47 7.85
CA PRO A 24 12.95 2.09 6.69
C PRO A 24 11.77 1.22 7.15
N GLU A 25 10.57 1.58 6.77
CA GLU A 25 9.37 0.79 7.07
C GLU A 25 9.54 -0.61 6.49
N GLU A 26 9.46 -1.63 7.34
CA GLU A 26 9.49 -3.02 6.89
C GLU A 26 8.28 -3.30 6.00
N VAL A 27 8.50 -3.96 4.86
CA VAL A 27 7.45 -4.21 3.86
C VAL A 27 7.25 -5.69 3.59
N ILE A 28 6.00 -6.06 3.34
CA ILE A 28 5.63 -7.36 2.79
C ILE A 28 5.35 -7.19 1.30
N ARG A 29 5.86 -8.11 0.48
CA ARG A 29 5.64 -8.14 -0.96
C ARG A 29 4.63 -9.22 -1.33
N TRP A 30 3.73 -8.84 -2.23
CA TRP A 30 2.69 -9.71 -2.75
C TRP A 30 2.71 -9.65 -4.27
N GLN A 31 2.81 -10.81 -4.91
CA GLN A 31 2.62 -10.91 -6.35
C GLN A 31 1.12 -10.95 -6.64
N PHE A 32 0.65 -10.10 -7.53
CA PHE A 32 -0.72 -10.12 -7.99
C PHE A 32 -0.82 -10.40 -9.48
N ALA A 33 -1.93 -11.02 -9.88
CA ALA A 33 -2.36 -11.12 -11.25
C ALA A 33 -3.89 -11.00 -11.32
N TYR A 34 -4.39 -10.38 -12.37
CA TYR A 34 -5.81 -10.46 -12.67
C TYR A 34 -6.08 -10.49 -14.18
N THR A 35 -7.20 -11.12 -14.53
CA THR A 35 -7.66 -11.25 -15.91
C THR A 35 -9.17 -11.03 -15.99
N GLY A 36 -9.62 -10.44 -17.06
CA GLY A 36 -11.04 -10.22 -17.35
C GLY A 36 -11.25 -9.86 -18.81
N PRO A 37 -12.48 -9.49 -19.20
CA PRO A 37 -12.77 -9.08 -20.56
C PRO A 37 -11.89 -7.92 -21.02
N ARG A 38 -10.98 -8.17 -21.96
CA ARG A 38 -10.03 -7.18 -22.52
C ARG A 38 -9.06 -6.58 -21.51
N VAL A 39 -8.80 -7.26 -20.41
CA VAL A 39 -7.82 -6.81 -19.42
C VAL A 39 -6.98 -7.98 -18.91
N THR A 40 -5.69 -7.69 -18.78
CA THR A 40 -4.74 -8.51 -18.03
C THR A 40 -3.82 -7.56 -17.26
N ALA A 41 -3.55 -7.88 -16.00
CA ALA A 41 -2.56 -7.16 -15.23
C ALA A 41 -1.78 -8.12 -14.34
N ARG A 42 -0.54 -7.75 -14.04
CA ARG A 42 0.32 -8.46 -13.11
C ARG A 42 1.36 -7.53 -12.53
N GLY A 43 1.79 -7.81 -11.31
CA GLY A 43 2.78 -6.97 -10.65
C GLY A 43 3.02 -7.35 -9.21
N ILE A 44 3.55 -6.38 -8.48
CA ILE A 44 3.85 -6.48 -7.06
C ILE A 44 3.07 -5.38 -6.34
N VAL A 45 2.43 -5.75 -5.25
CA VAL A 45 1.93 -4.86 -4.21
C VAL A 45 2.90 -4.93 -3.05
N GLU A 46 3.30 -3.79 -2.52
CA GLU A 46 4.05 -3.68 -1.27
C GLU A 46 3.14 -3.13 -0.19
N THR A 47 3.12 -3.79 0.96
CA THR A 47 2.32 -3.36 2.11
C THR A 47 3.22 -3.11 3.31
N ALA A 48 2.76 -2.31 4.28
CA ALA A 48 3.34 -2.27 5.60
C ALA A 48 3.42 -3.70 6.18
N ALA A 49 4.49 -4.00 6.94
CA ALA A 49 4.63 -5.32 7.57
C ALA A 49 3.75 -5.46 8.81
N ILE A 50 3.43 -4.34 9.47
CA ILE A 50 2.57 -4.30 10.64
C ILE A 50 1.12 -4.10 10.18
N PRO A 51 0.19 -5.01 10.51
CA PRO A 51 -1.21 -4.84 10.16
C PRO A 51 -1.84 -3.71 10.99
N GLU A 52 -2.87 -3.10 10.42
CA GLU A 52 -3.75 -2.15 11.11
C GLU A 52 -4.61 -2.89 12.18
N GLU A 53 -5.34 -2.14 13.01
CA GLU A 53 -6.17 -2.71 14.09
C GLU A 53 -7.23 -3.70 13.59
N ASP A 54 -7.72 -3.52 12.38
CA ASP A 54 -8.70 -4.40 11.72
C ASP A 54 -8.07 -5.63 11.05
N GLY A 55 -6.75 -5.81 11.17
CA GLY A 55 -5.99 -6.91 10.57
C GLY A 55 -5.65 -6.71 9.10
N SER A 56 -6.04 -5.60 8.48
CA SER A 56 -5.66 -5.25 7.12
C SER A 56 -4.22 -4.71 7.06
N TYR A 57 -3.61 -4.78 5.89
CA TYR A 57 -2.29 -4.22 5.61
C TYR A 57 -2.43 -3.00 4.72
N ARG A 58 -1.84 -1.88 5.12
CA ARG A 58 -1.80 -0.67 4.31
C ARG A 58 -0.92 -0.90 3.07
N ILE A 59 -1.48 -0.66 1.87
CA ILE A 59 -0.75 -0.72 0.61
C ILE A 59 0.09 0.54 0.49
N LEU A 60 1.40 0.36 0.29
CA LEU A 60 2.39 1.45 0.20
C LEU A 60 2.79 1.72 -1.24
N ALA A 61 2.85 0.67 -2.06
CA ALA A 61 3.24 0.79 -3.45
C ALA A 61 2.60 -0.30 -4.32
N VAL A 62 2.45 0.00 -5.59
CA VAL A 62 2.07 -0.97 -6.62
C VAL A 62 2.93 -0.76 -7.85
N THR A 63 3.49 -1.85 -8.38
CA THR A 63 4.29 -1.87 -9.60
C THR A 63 3.84 -3.00 -10.50
N GLY A 64 4.09 -2.87 -11.80
CA GLY A 64 3.72 -3.93 -12.72
C GLY A 64 3.28 -3.41 -14.09
N ARG A 65 2.42 -4.19 -14.74
CA ARG A 65 1.88 -3.86 -16.06
C ARG A 65 0.40 -4.24 -16.15
N ARG A 66 -0.36 -3.39 -16.82
CA ARG A 66 -1.74 -3.63 -17.25
C ARG A 66 -1.83 -3.50 -18.76
N ASN A 67 -2.29 -4.54 -19.45
CA ASN A 67 -2.33 -4.60 -20.93
C ASN A 67 -1.03 -4.11 -21.57
N GLY A 68 0.14 -4.51 -20.99
CA GLY A 68 1.46 -4.09 -21.45
C GLY A 68 1.88 -2.68 -21.00
N LYS A 69 0.99 -1.81 -20.53
CA LYS A 69 1.31 -0.49 -19.99
C LYS A 69 1.85 -0.59 -18.58
N ARG A 70 2.91 0.14 -18.28
CA ARG A 70 3.52 0.13 -16.95
C ARG A 70 2.62 0.83 -15.92
N ILE A 71 2.46 0.25 -14.75
CA ILE A 71 1.89 0.90 -13.58
C ILE A 71 2.97 1.82 -13.02
N VAL A 72 2.65 3.10 -12.84
CA VAL A 72 3.62 4.15 -12.50
C VAL A 72 3.35 4.82 -11.16
N GLU A 73 2.15 4.65 -10.61
CA GLU A 73 1.76 5.34 -9.39
C GLU A 73 0.62 4.59 -8.69
N LEU A 74 0.73 4.43 -7.38
CA LEU A 74 -0.39 4.16 -6.49
C LEU A 74 -0.96 5.51 -6.05
N LEU A 75 -2.26 5.68 -6.13
CA LEU A 75 -2.89 6.92 -5.71
C LEU A 75 -3.19 6.90 -4.20
N PRO A 76 -3.19 8.06 -3.54
CA PRO A 76 -3.53 8.13 -2.12
C PRO A 76 -4.89 7.53 -1.83
N ALA A 77 -5.07 6.97 -0.63
CA ALA A 77 -6.38 6.58 -0.13
C ALA A 77 -7.31 7.81 -0.04
N GLY A 78 -8.58 7.59 -0.31
CA GLY A 78 -9.62 8.61 -0.30
C GLY A 78 -10.32 8.77 -1.64
N GLU A 79 -11.10 9.81 -1.74
CA GLU A 79 -11.88 10.14 -2.93
C GLU A 79 -11.01 10.78 -4.00
N MET A 80 -11.16 10.30 -5.23
CA MET A 80 -10.51 10.91 -6.36
C MET A 80 -11.52 11.22 -7.46
N LEU A 81 -11.51 12.46 -7.89
CA LEU A 81 -12.20 12.89 -9.11
C LEU A 81 -11.21 12.73 -10.27
N THR A 82 -11.47 11.78 -11.14
CA THR A 82 -10.76 11.75 -12.43
C THR A 82 -11.30 12.89 -13.29
N SER A 83 -10.47 13.41 -14.19
CA SER A 83 -10.81 14.54 -15.08
C SER A 83 -12.03 14.29 -16.00
N LEU A 84 -12.77 13.20 -15.81
CA LEU A 84 -13.79 12.69 -16.70
C LEU A 84 -15.10 12.36 -15.97
N GLU A 85 -15.48 13.15 -15.00
CA GLU A 85 -16.81 13.08 -14.39
C GLU A 85 -17.09 11.80 -13.57
N GLN A 86 -16.08 11.00 -13.29
CA GLN A 86 -16.28 9.78 -12.50
C GLN A 86 -15.43 9.79 -11.24
N PHE A 87 -16.08 9.34 -10.20
CA PHE A 87 -15.59 9.25 -8.86
C PHE A 87 -14.93 7.90 -8.62
N MET A 88 -13.70 7.91 -8.10
CA MET A 88 -13.03 6.70 -7.63
C MET A 88 -12.76 6.83 -6.14
N PHE A 89 -13.05 5.79 -5.40
CA PHE A 89 -12.69 5.68 -4.00
C PHE A 89 -11.70 4.53 -3.82
N ALA A 90 -10.64 4.76 -3.06
CA ALA A 90 -9.68 3.74 -2.69
C ALA A 90 -9.32 3.89 -1.22
N ASP A 91 -9.25 2.81 -0.49
CA ASP A 91 -8.77 2.79 0.90
C ASP A 91 -7.33 2.27 1.03
N ASN A 92 -6.79 1.70 -0.05
CA ASN A 92 -5.45 1.14 -0.11
C ASN A 92 -5.17 0.11 0.98
N ARG A 93 -6.15 -0.76 1.24
CA ARG A 93 -6.08 -1.83 2.23
C ARG A 93 -6.08 -3.20 1.58
N LEU A 94 -5.20 -4.07 2.07
CA LEU A 94 -5.09 -5.46 1.69
C LEU A 94 -5.45 -6.35 2.87
N LEU A 95 -6.39 -7.26 2.70
CA LEU A 95 -6.75 -8.27 3.69
C LEU A 95 -5.84 -9.50 3.56
N PRO A 96 -5.52 -10.21 4.65
CA PRO A 96 -4.61 -11.35 4.63
C PRO A 96 -5.18 -12.59 3.92
N ALA A 97 -6.48 -12.62 3.70
CA ALA A 97 -7.21 -13.72 3.05
C ALA A 97 -8.27 -13.17 2.09
N SER A 98 -8.76 -14.03 1.19
CA SER A 98 -9.85 -13.65 0.28
C SER A 98 -11.17 -13.42 1.06
N PRO A 99 -11.89 -12.33 0.73
CA PRO A 99 -11.57 -11.34 -0.29
C PRO A 99 -10.39 -10.45 0.14
N TYR A 100 -9.43 -10.24 -0.78
CA TYR A 100 -8.18 -9.54 -0.47
C TYR A 100 -8.32 -8.03 -0.33
N PHE A 101 -9.46 -7.46 -0.70
CA PHE A 101 -9.71 -6.02 -0.61
C PHE A 101 -10.91 -5.75 0.28
N SER A 102 -10.81 -4.67 1.04
CA SER A 102 -11.92 -3.99 1.64
C SER A 102 -12.76 -3.26 0.57
N GLU A 103 -13.67 -2.44 1.01
CA GLU A 103 -14.67 -1.80 0.15
C GLU A 103 -14.11 -0.90 -0.96
N GLY A 104 -12.96 -0.27 -0.74
CA GLY A 104 -12.37 0.69 -1.69
C GLY A 104 -11.31 0.09 -2.60
N GLY A 105 -10.63 -0.96 -2.16
CA GLY A 105 -9.51 -1.53 -2.88
C GLY A 105 -8.37 -0.53 -3.08
N PHE A 106 -7.71 -0.56 -4.24
CA PHE A 106 -6.65 0.39 -4.55
C PHE A 106 -6.77 0.97 -5.96
N THR A 107 -6.36 2.23 -6.10
CA THR A 107 -6.35 2.94 -7.37
C THR A 107 -4.92 3.19 -7.83
N TYR A 108 -4.65 2.92 -9.09
CA TYR A 108 -3.34 3.14 -9.68
C TYR A 108 -3.44 3.83 -11.04
N ARG A 109 -2.34 4.47 -11.45
CA ARG A 109 -2.18 5.11 -12.75
C ARG A 109 -1.19 4.34 -13.62
N THR A 110 -1.50 4.24 -14.90
CA THR A 110 -0.61 3.65 -15.91
C THR A 110 0.15 4.70 -16.70
N SER A 111 1.21 4.28 -17.41
CA SER A 111 2.10 5.16 -18.16
C SER A 111 1.44 5.92 -19.31
N ASP A 112 0.21 5.59 -19.67
CA ASP A 112 -0.64 6.31 -20.62
C ASP A 112 -1.66 7.23 -19.94
N SER A 113 -1.42 7.56 -18.66
CA SER A 113 -2.22 8.49 -17.84
C SER A 113 -3.66 8.06 -17.59
N ASN A 114 -3.97 6.77 -17.71
CA ASN A 114 -5.26 6.24 -17.32
C ASN A 114 -5.23 5.72 -15.88
N TYR A 115 -6.38 5.87 -15.21
CA TYR A 115 -6.60 5.45 -13.84
C TYR A 115 -7.47 4.20 -13.79
N TYR A 116 -7.17 3.32 -12.85
CA TYR A 116 -7.89 2.07 -12.63
C TYR A 116 -8.01 1.81 -11.14
N ASN A 117 -9.21 1.50 -10.70
CA ASN A 117 -9.46 1.01 -9.34
C ASN A 117 -9.70 -0.49 -9.39
N LEU A 118 -9.01 -1.24 -8.56
CA LEU A 118 -9.25 -2.67 -8.36
C LEU A 118 -9.85 -2.85 -6.97
N CYS A 119 -11.03 -3.42 -6.89
CA CYS A 119 -11.82 -3.53 -5.69
C CYS A 119 -12.57 -4.87 -5.61
N HIS A 120 -13.18 -5.17 -4.46
CA HIS A 120 -14.08 -6.30 -4.28
C HIS A 120 -15.49 -5.83 -3.97
N ALA A 121 -16.48 -6.62 -4.36
CA ALA A 121 -17.91 -6.30 -4.18
C ALA A 121 -18.32 -5.95 -2.76
N GLY A 122 -19.29 -5.07 -2.66
CA GLY A 122 -19.86 -4.59 -1.41
C GLY A 122 -19.36 -3.22 -0.98
N GLY A 123 -18.43 -2.63 -1.76
CA GLY A 123 -17.83 -1.33 -1.45
C GLY A 123 -18.66 -0.12 -1.83
N ILE A 124 -18.40 0.96 -1.12
CA ILE A 124 -18.88 2.30 -1.48
C ILE A 124 -18.16 2.71 -2.77
N GLY A 125 -18.92 3.02 -3.81
CA GLY A 125 -18.36 3.48 -5.08
C GLY A 125 -18.59 2.50 -6.23
N ASN A 126 -17.59 2.22 -7.03
CA ASN A 126 -17.75 1.57 -8.33
C ASN A 126 -17.76 0.04 -8.32
N CYS A 127 -17.55 -0.59 -7.17
CA CYS A 127 -17.58 -2.04 -7.00
C CYS A 127 -18.96 -2.53 -6.56
N GLY A 128 -19.96 -2.32 -7.39
CA GLY A 128 -21.35 -2.58 -7.06
C GLY A 128 -21.86 -4.01 -7.24
N ALA A 129 -21.05 -4.95 -7.69
CA ALA A 129 -21.46 -6.32 -7.95
C ALA A 129 -20.51 -7.33 -7.28
N ASP A 130 -20.94 -8.58 -7.11
CA ASP A 130 -20.16 -9.62 -6.47
C ASP A 130 -18.84 -9.91 -7.20
N GLY A 131 -17.78 -10.21 -6.44
CA GLY A 131 -16.46 -10.56 -6.95
C GLY A 131 -15.49 -9.40 -7.10
N TYR A 132 -14.34 -9.69 -7.66
CA TYR A 132 -13.34 -8.65 -7.96
C TYR A 132 -13.70 -7.90 -9.23
N ARG A 133 -13.50 -6.59 -9.18
CA ARG A 133 -13.83 -5.72 -10.31
C ARG A 133 -12.72 -4.72 -10.57
N GLU A 134 -12.52 -4.42 -11.85
CA GLU A 134 -11.71 -3.30 -12.28
C GLU A 134 -12.61 -2.20 -12.82
N PHE A 135 -12.48 -1.01 -12.28
CA PHE A 135 -13.15 0.20 -12.75
C PHE A 135 -12.14 1.11 -13.45
N ASP A 136 -12.46 1.60 -14.66
CA ASP A 136 -11.55 2.40 -15.47
C ASP A 136 -11.96 3.88 -15.63
N GLY A 137 -12.93 4.32 -14.89
CA GLY A 137 -13.38 5.71 -14.89
C GLY A 137 -14.06 6.17 -16.19
N LYS A 138 -13.97 5.42 -17.28
CA LYS A 138 -14.50 5.81 -18.61
C LYS A 138 -15.52 4.83 -19.16
N LYS A 139 -15.28 3.54 -18.93
CA LYS A 139 -16.04 2.44 -19.55
C LYS A 139 -16.83 1.64 -18.53
N GLY A 140 -16.81 2.10 -17.28
CA GLY A 140 -17.45 1.41 -16.18
C GLY A 140 -16.60 0.29 -15.60
N ASP A 141 -17.23 -0.53 -14.79
CA ASP A 141 -16.59 -1.65 -14.14
C ASP A 141 -16.66 -2.93 -14.98
N ARG A 142 -15.72 -3.81 -14.74
CA ARG A 142 -15.66 -5.16 -15.34
C ARG A 142 -15.27 -6.16 -14.29
N GLU A 143 -15.89 -7.32 -14.35
CA GLU A 143 -15.50 -8.45 -13.52
C GLU A 143 -14.11 -8.94 -13.93
N VAL A 144 -13.29 -9.26 -12.90
CA VAL A 144 -11.95 -9.83 -13.10
C VAL A 144 -11.73 -10.98 -12.14
N ARG A 145 -11.00 -11.99 -12.61
CA ARG A 145 -10.42 -13.01 -11.75
C ARG A 145 -9.12 -12.47 -11.17
N PHE A 146 -9.05 -12.35 -9.85
CA PHE A 146 -7.90 -11.84 -9.13
C PHE A 146 -7.18 -12.95 -8.35
N GLU A 147 -5.87 -12.93 -8.40
CA GLU A 147 -4.99 -13.85 -7.69
C GLU A 147 -3.92 -13.04 -6.94
N LEU A 148 -3.62 -13.44 -5.70
CA LEU A 148 -2.61 -12.82 -4.86
C LEU A 148 -1.80 -13.91 -4.17
N THR A 149 -0.48 -13.74 -4.16
CA THR A 149 0.45 -14.65 -3.48
C THR A 149 1.50 -13.83 -2.73
N ARG A 150 1.67 -14.11 -1.44
CA ARG A 150 2.74 -13.50 -0.65
C ARG A 150 4.08 -14.03 -1.15
N ILE A 151 5.02 -13.13 -1.41
CA ILE A 151 6.39 -13.48 -1.76
C ILE A 151 7.13 -13.72 -0.44
N SER A 152 7.51 -14.98 -0.20
CA SER A 152 8.38 -15.30 0.93
C SER A 152 9.77 -14.76 0.65
N ASP A 153 10.33 -13.97 1.56
CA ASP A 153 11.72 -13.55 1.45
C ASP A 153 12.60 -14.79 1.64
N PRO A 154 13.43 -15.18 0.65
CA PRO A 154 14.31 -16.33 0.76
C PRO A 154 15.37 -16.19 1.86
N THR A 155 15.55 -14.99 2.43
CA THR A 155 16.50 -14.73 3.53
C THR A 155 15.92 -15.03 4.91
N GLN A 156 14.61 -15.23 5.06
CA GLN A 156 14.03 -15.75 6.30
C GLN A 156 14.25 -17.27 6.39
N VAL A 157 15.51 -17.68 6.54
CA VAL A 157 15.83 -19.04 7.00
C VAL A 157 15.30 -19.15 8.41
N THR A 158 14.20 -19.88 8.57
CA THR A 158 13.65 -20.27 9.87
C THR A 158 14.78 -20.85 10.69
N ALA A 159 15.22 -20.16 11.75
CA ALA A 159 16.17 -20.73 12.71
C ALA A 159 15.58 -22.06 13.18
N PRO A 160 16.36 -23.16 13.17
CA PRO A 160 15.85 -24.44 13.61
C PRO A 160 15.34 -24.29 15.06
N PRO A 161 14.25 -24.98 15.44
CA PRO A 161 13.73 -24.92 16.80
C PRO A 161 14.85 -25.28 17.76
N VAL A 162 15.12 -24.39 18.71
CA VAL A 162 16.04 -24.65 19.80
C VAL A 162 15.43 -25.82 20.59
N THR A 163 15.98 -27.02 20.41
CA THR A 163 15.60 -28.15 21.23
C THR A 163 16.16 -27.87 22.62
N GLU A 164 15.30 -27.43 23.53
CA GLU A 164 15.64 -27.44 24.98
C GLU A 164 16.02 -28.85 25.35
N ALA A 165 17.32 -29.05 25.59
CA ALA A 165 17.82 -30.27 26.18
C ALA A 165 17.24 -30.37 27.59
N SER A 166 16.29 -31.29 27.76
CA SER A 166 15.75 -31.66 29.04
C SER A 166 16.93 -32.02 29.95
N ALA A 167 17.15 -31.19 30.95
CA ALA A 167 18.10 -31.50 32.03
C ALA A 167 17.57 -32.72 32.78
N ALA A 168 18.18 -33.88 32.51
CA ALA A 168 17.97 -35.06 33.30
C ALA A 168 18.49 -34.80 34.72
N ASN A 169 17.57 -34.83 35.67
CA ASN A 169 17.84 -34.77 37.09
C ASN A 169 18.44 -36.13 37.55
N PRO A 170 19.69 -36.20 38.09
CA PRO A 170 20.20 -37.40 38.69
C PRO A 170 19.68 -37.50 40.14
N GLY A 171 18.80 -38.48 40.43
CA GLY A 171 18.42 -38.92 41.75
C GLY A 171 19.51 -39.70 42.44
#